data_10d3973a142ce67c36251d4ac4a7ea80
#
_entry.id   10d3973a142ce67c36251d4ac4a7ea80
#
_cell.length_a   1.000
_cell.length_b   1.000
_cell.length_c   1.000
_cell.angle_alpha   90.00
_cell.angle_beta   90.00
_cell.angle_gamma   90.00
#
_symmetry.space_group_name_H-M   'P 1'
#
loop_
_entity.id
_entity.type
_entity.pdbx_description
1 polymer ?
#
loop_
_entity_poly.entity_id
_entity_poly.type
_entity_poly.pdbx_seq_one_letter_code
_entity_poly.pdbx_strand_id
1 'polypeptide(L)'
;IGLDRRLVGDGSGCDEWVKLLKQRPKEQPFFVWLAAFDAHRPFYEGISDQPYQPEEVVVPPYILETDLVKKDFALYYEEITRMDDYIGKVLKELEKQGVAENTLVLFIADNGRAFPRDKTTLYEGGIKTPWIMKWPGHIKAGTVNTNLVSSVDIAPTFMRVANLTPLEDFEGIDLNPTLGEGMPSVREQIYAEDHFHDFEDYTRAVRTDHYKYIKNFYPDLPNTPSADILRDRSWQSMLEANEAGNLTEAQLRCFEEPRPEEELYDIVADPYELNNLAATTAAQDILDDMRRRLKAVRDKTNDFLPANRMPDDFFRETGYPTKYRIRPRPSKAEYQEAERQGIVLMNPDFEE
;
A
#
# COMPACT_ATOMS: atom_id res chain seq x y z
N ILE A 1 -3.81 12.80 -10.33
CA ILE A 1 -5.16 13.24 -10.78
C ILE A 1 -6.07 12.06 -10.49
N GLY A 2 -6.70 12.06 -9.29
CA GLY A 2 -7.62 11.02 -8.88
C GLY A 2 -8.97 11.21 -9.56
N LEU A 3 -9.18 10.50 -10.65
CA LEU A 3 -10.52 10.29 -11.18
C LEU A 3 -11.24 9.32 -10.24
N ASP A 4 -12.35 9.72 -9.65
CA ASP A 4 -13.23 8.76 -8.99
C ASP A 4 -13.94 7.93 -10.07
N ARG A 5 -13.24 6.89 -10.57
CA ARG A 5 -13.71 6.01 -11.64
C ARG A 5 -14.78 5.01 -11.19
N ARG A 6 -15.11 4.96 -9.89
CA ARG A 6 -16.21 4.13 -9.36
C ARG A 6 -17.57 4.47 -9.93
N LEU A 7 -17.69 5.62 -10.60
CA LEU A 7 -18.92 6.04 -11.27
C LEU A 7 -18.87 5.87 -12.81
N VAL A 8 -17.77 5.32 -13.35
CA VAL A 8 -17.58 5.09 -14.79
C VAL A 8 -17.21 3.62 -14.99
N GLY A 9 -17.81 2.96 -15.96
CA GLY A 9 -17.59 1.55 -16.22
C GLY A 9 -18.19 0.64 -15.13
N ASP A 10 -17.47 -0.43 -14.79
CA ASP A 10 -17.87 -1.40 -13.75
C ASP A 10 -17.34 -1.05 -12.34
N GLY A 11 -16.73 0.12 -12.19
CA GLY A 11 -16.18 0.60 -10.94
C GLY A 11 -14.80 0.02 -10.56
N SER A 12 -14.27 -0.95 -11.30
CA SER A 12 -12.96 -1.57 -11.01
C SER A 12 -11.77 -0.66 -11.35
N GLY A 13 -11.97 0.29 -12.28
CA GLY A 13 -10.90 1.06 -12.91
C GLY A 13 -10.07 0.27 -13.92
N CYS A 14 -10.44 -0.99 -14.20
CA CYS A 14 -9.68 -1.92 -15.04
C CYS A 14 -10.27 -2.11 -16.46
N ASP A 15 -11.50 -1.69 -16.68
CA ASP A 15 -12.30 -1.95 -17.88
C ASP A 15 -11.69 -1.41 -19.17
N GLU A 16 -10.89 -0.34 -19.11
CA GLU A 16 -10.21 0.25 -20.28
C GLU A 16 -8.81 -0.36 -20.57
N TRP A 17 -8.24 -1.21 -19.70
CA TRP A 17 -6.87 -1.68 -19.84
C TRP A 17 -6.59 -2.40 -21.16
N VAL A 18 -7.44 -3.34 -21.51
CA VAL A 18 -7.29 -4.10 -22.78
C VAL A 18 -7.45 -3.18 -24.00
N LYS A 19 -8.33 -2.20 -23.92
CA LYS A 19 -8.53 -1.22 -25.00
C LYS A 19 -7.29 -0.35 -25.20
N LEU A 20 -6.66 0.12 -24.13
CA LEU A 20 -5.39 0.86 -24.19
C LEU A 20 -4.30 0.04 -24.90
N LEU A 21 -4.13 -1.24 -24.52
CA LEU A 21 -3.17 -2.13 -25.16
C LEU A 21 -3.47 -2.35 -26.66
N LYS A 22 -4.73 -2.45 -27.06
CA LYS A 22 -5.13 -2.57 -28.48
C LYS A 22 -4.80 -1.33 -29.29
N GLN A 23 -4.91 -0.16 -28.69
CA GLN A 23 -4.69 1.14 -29.33
C GLN A 23 -3.23 1.58 -29.41
N ARG A 24 -2.33 0.94 -28.66
CA ARG A 24 -0.91 1.31 -28.67
C ARG A 24 -0.29 1.22 -30.07
N PRO A 25 0.72 2.03 -30.43
CA PRO A 25 1.54 1.84 -31.62
C PRO A 25 2.22 0.45 -31.59
N LYS A 26 2.07 -0.34 -32.68
CA LYS A 26 2.54 -1.74 -32.69
C LYS A 26 4.04 -1.87 -32.93
N GLU A 27 4.62 -0.91 -33.65
CA GLU A 27 6.03 -0.93 -34.06
C GLU A 27 6.97 -0.23 -33.06
N GLN A 28 6.45 0.18 -31.91
CA GLN A 28 7.22 0.89 -30.90
C GLN A 28 7.25 0.12 -29.58
N PRO A 29 8.36 0.20 -28.81
CA PRO A 29 8.33 -0.20 -27.40
C PRO A 29 7.25 0.56 -26.63
N PHE A 30 6.74 -0.04 -25.58
CA PHE A 30 5.73 0.59 -24.74
C PHE A 30 6.05 0.43 -23.25
N PHE A 31 5.63 1.41 -22.49
CA PHE A 31 5.51 1.37 -21.05
C PHE A 31 4.06 1.75 -20.70
N VAL A 32 3.41 0.93 -19.90
CA VAL A 32 2.05 1.21 -19.42
C VAL A 32 1.99 1.03 -17.91
N TRP A 33 1.33 1.95 -17.25
CA TRP A 33 0.96 1.85 -15.85
C TRP A 33 -0.56 1.69 -15.77
N LEU A 34 -0.99 0.50 -15.38
CA LEU A 34 -2.39 0.12 -15.25
C LEU A 34 -2.73 0.13 -13.76
N ALA A 35 -3.42 1.17 -13.30
CA ALA A 35 -3.83 1.30 -11.91
C ALA A 35 -5.30 0.91 -11.77
N ALA A 36 -5.57 -0.07 -10.89
CA ALA A 36 -6.93 -0.45 -10.50
C ALA A 36 -7.48 0.51 -9.44
N PHE A 37 -8.80 0.58 -9.35
CA PHE A 37 -9.50 1.06 -8.18
C PHE A 37 -9.69 -0.05 -7.15
N ASP A 38 -9.92 -1.27 -7.63
CA ASP A 38 -9.95 -2.46 -6.79
C ASP A 38 -8.55 -2.69 -6.13
N ALA A 39 -8.46 -2.98 -4.82
CA ALA A 39 -9.56 -3.12 -3.87
C ALA A 39 -9.55 -1.95 -2.88
N HIS A 40 -10.08 -0.81 -3.27
CA HIS A 40 -10.20 0.39 -2.44
C HIS A 40 -11.62 0.53 -1.88
N ARG A 41 -11.74 0.88 -0.59
CA ARG A 41 -13.04 1.14 0.03
C ARG A 41 -13.85 2.25 -0.67
N PRO A 42 -15.19 2.17 -0.64
CA PRO A 42 -16.02 1.11 -0.04
C PRO A 42 -16.08 -0.14 -0.91
N PHE A 43 -16.23 -1.31 -0.28
CA PHE A 43 -16.42 -2.58 -0.99
C PHE A 43 -17.90 -2.81 -1.29
N TYR A 44 -18.20 -3.37 -2.45
CA TYR A 44 -19.58 -3.53 -2.94
C TYR A 44 -19.98 -5.00 -3.06
N GLU A 45 -21.25 -5.29 -2.74
CA GLU A 45 -21.85 -6.61 -2.97
C GLU A 45 -22.19 -6.80 -4.45
N GLY A 46 -22.18 -8.06 -4.92
CA GLY A 46 -22.67 -8.43 -6.24
C GLY A 46 -21.71 -8.12 -7.39
N ILE A 47 -20.43 -7.91 -7.12
CA ILE A 47 -19.40 -7.70 -8.15
C ILE A 47 -18.83 -9.02 -8.70
N SER A 48 -19.06 -10.14 -7.99
CA SER A 48 -18.60 -11.48 -8.39
C SER A 48 -19.79 -12.41 -8.57
N ASP A 49 -19.74 -13.26 -9.62
CA ASP A 49 -20.69 -14.35 -9.82
C ASP A 49 -20.44 -15.51 -8.86
N GLN A 50 -19.30 -15.53 -8.19
CA GLN A 50 -18.89 -16.53 -7.19
C GLN A 50 -18.41 -15.81 -5.92
N PRO A 51 -19.33 -15.29 -5.10
CA PRO A 51 -18.97 -14.54 -3.89
C PRO A 51 -18.29 -15.44 -2.85
N TYR A 52 -17.25 -14.90 -2.21
CA TYR A 52 -16.62 -15.55 -1.07
C TYR A 52 -17.58 -15.66 0.10
N GLN A 53 -17.50 -16.81 0.80
CA GLN A 53 -18.26 -16.98 2.04
C GLN A 53 -17.43 -16.46 3.23
N PRO A 54 -18.07 -15.97 4.29
CA PRO A 54 -17.37 -15.48 5.49
C PRO A 54 -16.40 -16.48 6.13
N GLU A 55 -16.62 -17.78 5.92
CA GLU A 55 -15.77 -18.87 6.44
C GLU A 55 -14.48 -19.08 5.63
N GLU A 56 -14.40 -18.53 4.43
CA GLU A 56 -13.24 -18.67 3.53
C GLU A 56 -12.17 -17.59 3.75
N VAL A 57 -12.47 -16.58 4.57
CA VAL A 57 -11.57 -15.46 4.79
C VAL A 57 -10.69 -15.66 6.02
N VAL A 58 -9.50 -15.04 5.98
CA VAL A 58 -8.55 -15.01 7.10
C VAL A 58 -8.52 -13.62 7.70
N VAL A 59 -9.01 -13.51 8.93
CA VAL A 59 -8.96 -12.27 9.71
C VAL A 59 -7.68 -12.26 10.55
N PRO A 60 -6.85 -11.21 10.49
CA PRO A 60 -5.66 -11.10 11.33
C PRO A 60 -6.03 -11.03 12.83
N PRO A 61 -5.15 -11.50 13.75
CA PRO A 61 -5.47 -11.58 15.18
C PRO A 61 -5.67 -10.21 15.86
N TYR A 62 -5.20 -9.12 15.24
CA TYR A 62 -5.39 -7.75 15.72
C TYR A 62 -6.70 -7.10 15.24
N ILE A 63 -7.51 -7.81 14.46
CA ILE A 63 -8.85 -7.38 14.05
C ILE A 63 -9.90 -8.25 14.74
N LEU A 64 -11.00 -7.64 15.15
CA LEU A 64 -12.11 -8.37 15.78
C LEU A 64 -12.77 -9.29 14.76
N GLU A 65 -12.85 -10.60 15.07
CA GLU A 65 -13.46 -11.59 14.21
C GLU A 65 -14.95 -11.73 14.50
N THR A 66 -15.78 -11.05 13.70
CA THR A 66 -17.25 -11.18 13.72
C THR A 66 -17.75 -11.55 12.32
N ASP A 67 -18.98 -12.02 12.20
CA ASP A 67 -19.60 -12.33 10.90
C ASP A 67 -19.62 -11.07 9.98
N LEU A 68 -19.81 -9.92 10.57
CA LEU A 68 -19.81 -8.64 9.85
C LEU A 68 -18.44 -8.29 9.30
N VAL A 69 -17.39 -8.49 10.10
CA VAL A 69 -15.98 -8.28 9.68
C VAL A 69 -15.56 -9.32 8.63
N LYS A 70 -15.93 -10.58 8.83
CA LYS A 70 -15.69 -11.63 7.82
C LYS A 70 -16.36 -11.32 6.49
N LYS A 71 -17.59 -10.80 6.53
CA LYS A 71 -18.27 -10.35 5.32
C LYS A 71 -17.53 -9.20 4.64
N ASP A 72 -16.99 -8.25 5.38
CA ASP A 72 -16.20 -7.14 4.87
C ASP A 72 -14.91 -7.65 4.17
N PHE A 73 -14.22 -8.62 4.77
CA PHE A 73 -13.08 -9.31 4.13
C PHE A 73 -13.49 -10.09 2.88
N ALA A 74 -14.65 -10.75 2.87
CA ALA A 74 -15.15 -11.46 1.70
C ALA A 74 -15.36 -10.50 0.51
N LEU A 75 -15.97 -9.35 0.74
CA LEU A 75 -16.13 -8.31 -0.28
C LEU A 75 -14.78 -7.76 -0.80
N TYR A 76 -13.81 -7.56 0.08
CA TYR A 76 -12.45 -7.19 -0.29
C TYR A 76 -11.81 -8.26 -1.21
N TYR A 77 -11.98 -9.53 -0.92
CA TYR A 77 -11.48 -10.63 -1.77
C TYR A 77 -12.17 -10.66 -3.14
N GLU A 78 -13.46 -10.34 -3.21
CA GLU A 78 -14.19 -10.25 -4.47
C GLU A 78 -13.63 -9.15 -5.38
N GLU A 79 -13.29 -7.99 -4.85
CA GLU A 79 -12.66 -6.91 -5.63
C GLU A 79 -11.29 -7.33 -6.15
N ILE A 80 -10.48 -8.02 -5.32
CA ILE A 80 -9.19 -8.57 -5.79
C ILE A 80 -9.40 -9.58 -6.91
N THR A 81 -10.39 -10.47 -6.80
CA THR A 81 -10.72 -11.45 -7.84
C THR A 81 -11.13 -10.78 -9.14
N ARG A 82 -11.96 -9.73 -9.07
CA ARG A 82 -12.33 -8.94 -10.24
C ARG A 82 -11.12 -8.29 -10.92
N MET A 83 -10.23 -7.69 -10.13
CA MET A 83 -8.97 -7.13 -10.65
C MET A 83 -8.09 -8.20 -11.30
N ASP A 84 -7.95 -9.39 -10.68
CA ASP A 84 -7.18 -10.51 -11.23
C ASP A 84 -7.73 -10.98 -12.57
N ASP A 85 -9.05 -11.04 -12.74
CA ASP A 85 -9.69 -11.32 -14.02
C ASP A 85 -9.29 -10.31 -15.11
N TYR A 86 -9.18 -9.03 -14.78
CA TYR A 86 -8.70 -8.01 -15.72
C TYR A 86 -7.23 -8.15 -16.03
N ILE A 87 -6.40 -8.50 -15.07
CA ILE A 87 -4.99 -8.85 -15.30
C ILE A 87 -4.89 -10.04 -16.27
N GLY A 88 -5.71 -11.08 -16.04
CA GLY A 88 -5.79 -12.22 -16.97
C GLY A 88 -6.16 -11.81 -18.40
N LYS A 89 -7.08 -10.86 -18.59
CA LYS A 89 -7.43 -10.30 -19.91
C LYS A 89 -6.27 -9.54 -20.55
N VAL A 90 -5.51 -8.77 -19.75
CA VAL A 90 -4.28 -8.06 -20.18
C VAL A 90 -3.23 -9.05 -20.67
N LEU A 91 -2.93 -10.08 -19.90
CA LEU A 91 -1.94 -11.11 -20.26
C LEU A 91 -2.32 -11.82 -21.56
N LYS A 92 -3.59 -12.21 -21.71
CA LYS A 92 -4.11 -12.79 -22.96
C LYS A 92 -3.99 -11.86 -24.16
N GLU A 93 -4.19 -10.56 -23.97
CA GLU A 93 -4.03 -9.57 -25.04
C GLU A 93 -2.56 -9.42 -25.47
N LEU A 94 -1.61 -9.44 -24.54
CA LEU A 94 -0.16 -9.44 -24.84
C LEU A 94 0.24 -10.69 -25.67
N GLU A 95 -0.27 -11.87 -25.32
CA GLU A 95 -0.07 -13.11 -26.07
C GLU A 95 -0.64 -13.01 -27.46
N LYS A 96 -1.90 -12.53 -27.60
CA LYS A 96 -2.56 -12.32 -28.89
C LYS A 96 -1.80 -11.36 -29.80
N GLN A 97 -1.14 -10.36 -29.24
CA GLN A 97 -0.31 -9.41 -29.98
C GLN A 97 1.08 -9.96 -30.32
N GLY A 98 1.45 -11.15 -29.82
CA GLY A 98 2.76 -11.77 -30.04
C GLY A 98 3.92 -11.05 -29.31
N VAL A 99 3.62 -10.28 -28.27
CA VAL A 99 4.64 -9.50 -27.53
C VAL A 99 4.87 -9.99 -26.11
N ALA A 100 4.13 -10.97 -25.63
CA ALA A 100 4.21 -11.48 -24.26
C ALA A 100 5.62 -11.96 -23.88
N GLU A 101 6.32 -12.63 -24.81
CA GLU A 101 7.69 -13.13 -24.57
C GLU A 101 8.73 -12.02 -24.43
N ASN A 102 8.45 -10.82 -24.91
CA ASN A 102 9.32 -9.64 -24.82
C ASN A 102 8.72 -8.54 -23.94
N THR A 103 7.90 -8.91 -22.97
CA THR A 103 7.27 -7.97 -22.04
C THR A 103 7.56 -8.36 -20.61
N LEU A 104 8.17 -7.44 -19.83
CA LEU A 104 8.23 -7.55 -18.39
C LEU A 104 6.89 -7.05 -17.83
N VAL A 105 6.24 -7.88 -17.04
CA VAL A 105 5.02 -7.54 -16.29
C VAL A 105 5.35 -7.55 -14.80
N LEU A 106 5.04 -6.46 -14.11
CA LEU A 106 5.13 -6.35 -12.66
C LEU A 106 3.74 -6.07 -12.10
N PHE A 107 3.30 -6.88 -11.15
CA PHE A 107 2.13 -6.62 -10.31
C PHE A 107 2.56 -6.28 -8.89
N ILE A 108 2.05 -5.17 -8.38
CA ILE A 108 2.24 -4.70 -7.00
C ILE A 108 0.93 -4.12 -6.47
N ALA A 109 0.87 -3.90 -5.16
CA ALA A 109 -0.06 -2.93 -4.56
C ALA A 109 0.72 -1.71 -4.05
N ASP A 110 0.07 -0.57 -3.98
CA ASP A 110 0.63 0.70 -3.49
C ASP A 110 0.78 0.71 -1.97
N ASN A 111 -0.15 0.07 -1.25
CA ASN A 111 -0.16 -0.10 0.19
C ASN A 111 -0.81 -1.43 0.61
N GLY A 112 -0.77 -1.72 1.90
CA GLY A 112 -1.45 -2.86 2.48
C GLY A 112 -2.98 -2.72 2.46
N ARG A 113 -3.67 -3.72 3.02
CA ARG A 113 -5.13 -3.80 3.03
C ARG A 113 -5.77 -2.58 3.70
N ALA A 114 -6.94 -2.15 3.18
CA ALA A 114 -7.73 -1.07 3.80
C ALA A 114 -8.50 -1.58 5.04
N PHE A 115 -7.76 -2.02 6.07
CA PHE A 115 -8.26 -2.50 7.36
C PHE A 115 -7.46 -1.87 8.51
N PRO A 116 -8.01 -1.89 9.76
CA PRO A 116 -7.30 -1.35 10.92
C PRO A 116 -5.90 -1.98 11.10
N ARG A 117 -4.90 -1.18 11.44
CA ARG A 117 -3.49 -1.55 11.63
C ARG A 117 -2.75 -2.01 10.36
N ASP A 118 -3.39 -1.94 9.20
CA ASP A 118 -2.79 -2.23 7.90
C ASP A 118 -2.49 -0.93 7.14
N LYS A 119 -3.37 -0.46 6.24
CA LYS A 119 -3.18 0.79 5.48
C LYS A 119 -2.87 1.96 6.41
N THR A 120 -1.96 2.84 6.00
CA THR A 120 -1.46 4.00 6.76
C THR A 120 -0.64 3.65 8.00
N THR A 121 -0.07 2.45 8.06
CA THR A 121 0.86 2.07 9.12
C THR A 121 2.15 1.48 8.55
N LEU A 122 3.21 1.46 9.38
CA LEU A 122 4.48 0.86 8.98
C LEU A 122 4.65 -0.60 9.46
N TYR A 123 3.59 -1.23 9.94
CA TYR A 123 3.57 -2.68 10.20
C TYR A 123 3.58 -3.48 8.89
N GLU A 124 3.91 -4.78 8.97
CA GLU A 124 3.90 -5.66 7.78
C GLU A 124 2.54 -5.61 7.05
N GLY A 125 1.43 -5.50 7.79
CA GLY A 125 0.10 -5.35 7.19
C GLY A 125 -0.07 -4.13 6.30
N GLY A 126 0.68 -3.04 6.58
CA GLY A 126 0.65 -1.80 5.82
C GLY A 126 1.68 -1.72 4.69
N ILE A 127 2.88 -2.27 4.88
CA ILE A 127 3.99 -2.08 3.93
C ILE A 127 4.41 -3.32 3.15
N LYS A 128 4.07 -4.53 3.61
CA LYS A 128 4.38 -5.77 2.89
C LYS A 128 3.29 -6.05 1.86
N THR A 129 3.51 -5.56 0.66
CA THR A 129 2.58 -5.70 -0.47
C THR A 129 3.02 -6.82 -1.41
N PRO A 130 2.12 -7.34 -2.28
CA PRO A 130 2.50 -8.30 -3.30
C PRO A 130 3.56 -7.70 -4.24
N TRP A 131 4.50 -8.55 -4.67
CA TRP A 131 5.47 -8.24 -5.71
C TRP A 131 5.61 -9.46 -6.60
N ILE A 132 4.98 -9.44 -7.77
CA ILE A 132 4.93 -10.57 -8.70
C ILE A 132 5.45 -10.11 -10.06
N MET A 133 6.50 -10.76 -10.54
CA MET A 133 7.11 -10.45 -11.82
C MET A 133 6.98 -11.62 -12.80
N LYS A 134 6.64 -11.31 -14.05
CA LYS A 134 6.70 -12.22 -15.18
C LYS A 134 7.59 -11.61 -16.27
N TRP A 135 8.68 -12.30 -16.60
CA TRP A 135 9.59 -11.88 -17.67
C TRP A 135 10.17 -13.11 -18.36
N PRO A 136 9.49 -13.63 -19.40
CA PRO A 136 9.95 -14.84 -20.10
C PRO A 136 11.38 -14.71 -20.61
N GLY A 137 12.14 -15.80 -20.50
CA GLY A 137 13.56 -15.83 -20.88
C GLY A 137 14.54 -15.17 -19.90
N HIS A 138 14.05 -14.40 -18.91
CA HIS A 138 14.85 -13.72 -17.89
C HIS A 138 14.56 -14.22 -16.47
N ILE A 139 13.30 -14.46 -16.13
CA ILE A 139 12.88 -15.00 -14.84
C ILE A 139 12.29 -16.40 -15.06
N LYS A 140 12.87 -17.40 -14.37
CA LYS A 140 12.33 -18.75 -14.39
C LYS A 140 10.96 -18.81 -13.73
N ALA A 141 9.99 -19.42 -14.39
CA ALA A 141 8.64 -19.59 -13.83
C ALA A 141 8.67 -20.38 -12.51
N GLY A 142 7.85 -19.97 -11.54
CA GLY A 142 7.78 -20.62 -10.22
C GLY A 142 8.91 -20.24 -9.26
N THR A 143 9.82 -19.33 -9.63
CA THR A 143 10.85 -18.82 -8.71
C THR A 143 10.19 -18.04 -7.58
N VAL A 144 10.60 -18.35 -6.34
CA VAL A 144 10.32 -17.54 -5.14
C VAL A 144 11.63 -16.91 -4.71
N ASN A 145 11.65 -15.58 -4.63
CA ASN A 145 12.79 -14.81 -4.16
C ASN A 145 12.42 -14.11 -2.85
N THR A 146 13.20 -14.32 -1.79
CA THR A 146 12.97 -13.76 -0.45
C THR A 146 13.80 -12.52 -0.16
N ASN A 147 14.54 -12.01 -1.16
CA ASN A 147 15.33 -10.80 -1.02
C ASN A 147 14.46 -9.59 -0.75
N LEU A 148 15.02 -8.63 -0.02
CA LEU A 148 14.36 -7.36 0.23
C LEU A 148 14.25 -6.54 -1.05
N VAL A 149 13.05 -6.06 -1.33
CA VAL A 149 12.74 -5.16 -2.44
C VAL A 149 11.90 -3.98 -1.93
N SER A 150 11.98 -2.85 -2.61
CA SER A 150 11.20 -1.67 -2.28
C SER A 150 10.59 -1.07 -3.55
N SER A 151 9.45 -0.41 -3.45
CA SER A 151 8.78 0.25 -4.59
C SER A 151 9.66 1.29 -5.29
N VAL A 152 10.60 1.91 -4.58
CA VAL A 152 11.59 2.84 -5.18
C VAL A 152 12.55 2.15 -6.17
N ASP A 153 12.66 0.82 -6.12
CA ASP A 153 13.53 0.02 -7.00
C ASP A 153 12.92 -0.19 -8.40
N ILE A 154 11.63 0.08 -8.57
CA ILE A 154 10.93 -0.13 -9.84
C ILE A 154 11.54 0.74 -10.94
N ALA A 155 11.69 2.03 -10.70
CA ALA A 155 12.14 2.98 -11.71
C ALA A 155 13.56 2.65 -12.23
N PRO A 156 14.60 2.50 -11.38
CA PRO A 156 15.93 2.15 -11.86
C PRO A 156 15.98 0.78 -12.52
N THR A 157 15.21 -0.21 -12.04
CA THR A 157 15.12 -1.55 -12.64
C THR A 157 14.54 -1.47 -14.06
N PHE A 158 13.42 -0.76 -14.24
CA PHE A 158 12.77 -0.64 -15.55
C PHE A 158 13.60 0.18 -16.54
N MET A 159 14.31 1.20 -16.08
CA MET A 159 15.25 1.94 -16.93
C MET A 159 16.33 1.01 -17.45
N ARG A 160 16.92 0.17 -16.61
CA ARG A 160 17.93 -0.81 -17.06
C ARG A 160 17.36 -1.84 -18.04
N VAL A 161 16.14 -2.33 -17.80
CA VAL A 161 15.43 -3.20 -18.75
C VAL A 161 15.26 -2.52 -20.11
N ALA A 162 15.00 -1.22 -20.12
CA ALA A 162 14.88 -0.40 -21.33
C ALA A 162 16.24 0.03 -21.92
N ASN A 163 17.39 -0.46 -21.41
CA ASN A 163 18.74 -0.04 -21.77
C ASN A 163 19.00 1.48 -21.55
N LEU A 164 18.33 2.06 -20.56
CA LEU A 164 18.57 3.43 -20.12
C LEU A 164 19.45 3.46 -18.87
N THR A 165 20.17 4.56 -18.69
CA THR A 165 20.92 4.78 -17.45
C THR A 165 19.99 5.37 -16.39
N PRO A 166 19.84 4.74 -15.21
CA PRO A 166 19.13 5.36 -14.09
C PRO A 166 19.74 6.70 -13.71
N LEU A 167 18.91 7.61 -13.20
CA LEU A 167 19.37 8.91 -12.71
C LEU A 167 20.19 8.73 -11.42
N GLU A 168 21.19 9.58 -11.22
CA GLU A 168 22.09 9.50 -10.04
C GLU A 168 21.33 9.75 -8.73
N ASP A 169 20.24 10.53 -8.77
CA ASP A 169 19.42 10.90 -7.61
C ASP A 169 18.39 9.82 -7.20
N PHE A 170 18.38 8.67 -7.86
CA PHE A 170 17.46 7.60 -7.48
C PHE A 170 17.89 6.95 -6.16
N GLU A 171 16.98 6.90 -5.18
CA GLU A 171 17.13 6.14 -3.95
C GLU A 171 17.00 4.62 -4.16
N GLY A 172 16.33 4.23 -5.25
CA GLY A 172 16.12 2.84 -5.63
C GLY A 172 17.36 2.19 -6.23
N ILE A 173 17.40 0.87 -6.17
CA ILE A 173 18.48 0.03 -6.69
C ILE A 173 17.94 -0.83 -7.83
N ASP A 174 18.76 -1.04 -8.88
CA ASP A 174 18.43 -1.97 -9.94
C ASP A 174 18.35 -3.41 -9.42
N LEU A 175 17.18 -4.03 -9.56
CA LEU A 175 16.92 -5.41 -9.10
C LEU A 175 17.32 -6.48 -10.13
N ASN A 176 17.67 -6.13 -11.36
CA ASN A 176 18.00 -7.13 -12.41
C ASN A 176 19.02 -8.19 -11.95
N PRO A 177 20.08 -7.84 -11.18
CA PRO A 177 21.03 -8.84 -10.69
C PRO A 177 20.44 -9.85 -9.71
N THR A 178 19.25 -9.60 -9.14
CA THR A 178 18.64 -10.41 -8.08
C THR A 178 17.40 -11.18 -8.53
N LEU A 179 17.00 -11.09 -9.79
CA LEU A 179 15.75 -11.69 -10.29
C LEU A 179 15.79 -13.22 -10.42
N GLY A 180 16.94 -13.86 -10.19
CA GLY A 180 17.12 -15.32 -10.21
C GLY A 180 16.85 -15.98 -8.86
N GLU A 181 16.62 -17.28 -8.89
CA GLU A 181 16.54 -18.11 -7.68
C GLU A 181 17.93 -18.19 -7.00
N GLY A 182 17.99 -17.93 -5.68
CA GLY A 182 19.23 -17.99 -4.91
C GLY A 182 20.23 -16.87 -5.19
N MET A 183 19.85 -15.85 -5.95
CA MET A 183 20.71 -14.69 -6.17
C MET A 183 20.82 -13.84 -4.90
N PRO A 184 22.00 -13.22 -4.64
CA PRO A 184 22.19 -12.42 -3.45
C PRO A 184 21.27 -11.19 -3.44
N SER A 185 20.88 -10.75 -2.25
CA SER A 185 20.19 -9.48 -2.08
C SER A 185 21.10 -8.31 -2.43
N VAL A 186 20.54 -7.29 -3.07
CA VAL A 186 21.19 -5.98 -3.27
C VAL A 186 20.92 -5.01 -2.13
N ARG A 187 20.06 -5.41 -1.17
CA ARG A 187 19.69 -4.63 0.00
C ARG A 187 19.88 -5.42 1.27
N GLU A 188 20.37 -4.75 2.32
CA GLU A 188 20.38 -5.28 3.68
C GLU A 188 19.19 -4.79 4.50
N GLN A 189 18.51 -3.74 4.02
CA GLN A 189 17.39 -3.12 4.70
C GLN A 189 16.51 -2.35 3.71
N ILE A 190 15.26 -2.14 4.11
CA ILE A 190 14.36 -1.16 3.49
C ILE A 190 14.00 -0.08 4.50
N TYR A 191 13.62 1.07 4.00
CA TYR A 191 13.11 2.19 4.76
C TYR A 191 11.65 2.41 4.40
N ALA A 192 10.84 2.76 5.38
CA ALA A 192 9.45 3.14 5.20
C ALA A 192 9.12 4.35 6.07
N GLU A 193 8.20 5.18 5.59
CA GLU A 193 7.81 6.40 6.25
C GLU A 193 6.30 6.64 6.17
N ASP A 194 5.78 7.27 7.22
CA ASP A 194 4.47 7.87 7.24
C ASP A 194 4.57 9.24 7.90
N HIS A 195 4.00 10.27 7.30
CA HIS A 195 3.95 11.60 7.90
C HIS A 195 2.65 12.35 7.61
N PHE A 196 1.87 11.95 6.65
CA PHE A 196 0.54 12.49 6.41
C PHE A 196 -0.21 11.69 5.35
N HIS A 197 -1.39 11.19 5.68
CA HIS A 197 -2.36 10.65 4.72
C HIS A 197 -3.67 11.42 4.82
N ASP A 198 -4.46 11.14 5.85
CA ASP A 198 -5.68 11.87 6.23
C ASP A 198 -5.46 12.64 7.54
N PHE A 199 -4.44 12.22 8.29
CA PHE A 199 -4.09 12.73 9.62
C PHE A 199 -2.60 13.01 9.68
N GLU A 200 -2.25 13.97 10.53
CA GLU A 200 -0.85 14.26 10.87
C GLU A 200 -0.22 13.05 11.57
N ASP A 201 0.93 12.65 11.13
CA ASP A 201 1.81 11.72 11.81
C ASP A 201 3.28 12.00 11.45
N TYR A 202 4.20 11.39 12.14
CA TYR A 202 5.61 11.36 11.77
C TYR A 202 6.23 10.09 12.32
N THR A 203 6.14 9.03 11.53
CA THR A 203 6.62 7.69 11.87
C THR A 203 7.61 7.22 10.82
N ARG A 204 8.69 6.59 11.26
CA ARG A 204 9.76 6.08 10.39
C ARG A 204 10.11 4.66 10.78
N ALA A 205 10.36 3.82 9.79
CA ALA A 205 10.78 2.44 10.03
C ALA A 205 11.99 2.04 9.19
N VAL A 206 12.80 1.16 9.76
CA VAL A 206 13.79 0.39 9.02
C VAL A 206 13.51 -1.10 9.26
N ARG A 207 13.59 -1.89 8.19
CA ARG A 207 13.30 -3.32 8.20
C ARG A 207 14.45 -4.07 7.53
N THR A 208 15.01 -5.05 8.23
CA THR A 208 15.94 -6.05 7.71
C THR A 208 15.16 -7.32 7.30
N ASP A 209 15.82 -8.38 6.92
CA ASP A 209 15.20 -9.69 6.68
C ASP A 209 14.58 -10.31 7.94
N HIS A 210 15.03 -9.90 9.14
CA HIS A 210 14.63 -10.51 10.41
C HIS A 210 13.94 -9.54 11.37
N TYR A 211 14.39 -8.28 11.44
CA TYR A 211 13.88 -7.32 12.41
C TYR A 211 13.29 -6.09 11.75
N LYS A 212 12.26 -5.54 12.39
CA LYS A 212 11.71 -4.22 12.07
C LYS A 212 11.77 -3.32 13.29
N TYR A 213 12.25 -2.10 13.07
CA TYR A 213 12.24 -1.02 14.05
C TYR A 213 11.40 0.13 13.55
N ILE A 214 10.49 0.60 14.41
CA ILE A 214 9.60 1.74 14.15
C ILE A 214 9.89 2.82 15.19
N LYS A 215 10.06 4.06 14.74
CA LYS A 215 10.17 5.24 15.61
C LYS A 215 8.95 6.13 15.40
N ASN A 216 8.14 6.28 16.45
CA ASN A 216 7.02 7.21 16.52
C ASN A 216 7.53 8.54 17.08
N PHE A 217 7.56 9.59 16.25
CA PHE A 217 8.03 10.92 16.67
C PHE A 217 6.93 11.74 17.34
N TYR A 218 5.66 11.36 17.09
CA TYR A 218 4.47 11.92 17.72
C TYR A 218 3.71 10.85 18.51
N PRO A 219 4.31 10.33 19.60
CA PRO A 219 3.69 9.23 20.37
C PRO A 219 2.39 9.63 21.06
N ASP A 220 2.16 10.94 21.24
CA ASP A 220 0.92 11.50 21.77
C ASP A 220 -0.26 11.42 20.80
N LEU A 221 -0.03 11.12 19.53
CA LEU A 221 -1.10 10.89 18.56
C LEU A 221 -1.47 9.40 18.52
N PRO A 222 -2.78 9.06 18.52
CA PRO A 222 -3.22 7.69 18.38
C PRO A 222 -2.90 7.12 16.98
N ASN A 223 -2.83 5.81 16.88
CA ASN A 223 -2.70 5.12 15.59
C ASN A 223 -4.06 5.07 14.88
N THR A 224 -4.51 6.22 14.39
CA THR A 224 -5.82 6.37 13.76
C THR A 224 -5.81 5.75 12.35
N PRO A 225 -6.70 4.79 12.05
CA PRO A 225 -6.86 4.29 10.69
C PRO A 225 -7.27 5.40 9.73
N SER A 226 -7.02 5.25 8.42
CA SER A 226 -7.44 6.24 7.42
C SER A 226 -8.94 6.51 7.47
N ALA A 227 -9.35 7.69 7.01
CA ALA A 227 -10.73 8.18 7.15
C ALA A 227 -11.78 7.29 6.46
N ASP A 228 -11.40 6.55 5.41
CA ASP A 228 -12.25 5.56 4.77
C ASP A 228 -12.49 4.33 5.67
N ILE A 229 -11.46 3.89 6.41
CA ILE A 229 -11.56 2.79 7.38
C ILE A 229 -12.38 3.20 8.61
N LEU A 230 -12.18 4.43 9.12
CA LEU A 230 -12.92 4.92 10.30
C LEU A 230 -14.44 4.83 10.15
N ARG A 231 -14.95 5.01 8.93
CA ARG A 231 -16.38 4.96 8.64
C ARG A 231 -16.90 3.57 8.30
N ASP A 232 -16.00 2.59 8.29
CA ASP A 232 -16.35 1.23 7.88
C ASP A 232 -16.78 0.34 9.03
N ARG A 233 -17.51 -0.73 8.67
CA ARG A 233 -18.11 -1.68 9.62
C ARG A 233 -17.08 -2.40 10.46
N SER A 234 -15.93 -2.72 9.89
CA SER A 234 -14.85 -3.41 10.61
C SER A 234 -14.32 -2.56 11.76
N TRP A 235 -14.08 -1.27 11.52
CA TRP A 235 -13.64 -0.35 12.58
C TRP A 235 -14.73 -0.07 13.59
N GLN A 236 -15.97 0.17 13.14
CA GLN A 236 -17.09 0.41 14.05
C GLN A 236 -17.32 -0.78 14.99
N SER A 237 -17.21 -2.01 14.51
CA SER A 237 -17.26 -3.21 15.35
C SER A 237 -16.15 -3.25 16.39
N MET A 238 -14.96 -2.80 16.06
CA MET A 238 -13.84 -2.72 17.00
C MET A 238 -14.05 -1.63 18.06
N LEU A 239 -14.60 -0.46 17.68
CA LEU A 239 -14.95 0.59 18.63
C LEU A 239 -15.99 0.11 19.66
N GLU A 240 -17.08 -0.49 19.20
CA GLU A 240 -18.12 -1.05 20.07
C GLU A 240 -17.55 -2.11 21.04
N ALA A 241 -16.69 -2.99 20.55
CA ALA A 241 -16.07 -4.01 21.38
C ALA A 241 -15.05 -3.43 22.38
N ASN A 242 -14.34 -2.37 21.99
CA ASN A 242 -13.43 -1.64 22.88
C ASN A 242 -14.20 -0.96 24.04
N GLU A 243 -15.28 -0.26 23.73
CA GLU A 243 -16.16 0.36 24.73
C GLU A 243 -16.76 -0.67 25.70
N ALA A 244 -17.08 -1.86 25.20
CA ALA A 244 -17.60 -2.96 25.99
C ALA A 244 -16.51 -3.74 26.78
N GLY A 245 -15.22 -3.44 26.58
CA GLY A 245 -14.11 -4.16 27.20
C GLY A 245 -13.92 -5.60 26.70
N ASN A 246 -14.33 -5.90 25.47
CA ASN A 246 -14.37 -7.24 24.89
C ASN A 246 -13.23 -7.54 23.91
N LEU A 247 -12.26 -6.62 23.78
CA LEU A 247 -11.12 -6.82 22.90
C LEU A 247 -10.01 -7.67 23.57
N THR A 248 -9.34 -8.48 22.77
CA THR A 248 -8.10 -9.17 23.16
C THR A 248 -6.93 -8.22 23.24
N GLU A 249 -5.82 -8.61 23.87
CA GLU A 249 -4.60 -7.82 23.93
C GLU A 249 -4.07 -7.44 22.54
N ALA A 250 -4.13 -8.38 21.58
CA ALA A 250 -3.73 -8.13 20.20
C ALA A 250 -4.58 -7.04 19.53
N GLN A 251 -5.89 -7.04 19.76
CA GLN A 251 -6.84 -6.07 19.20
C GLN A 251 -6.72 -4.70 19.85
N LEU A 252 -6.39 -4.65 21.16
CA LEU A 252 -6.15 -3.40 21.88
C LEU A 252 -4.94 -2.61 21.31
N ARG A 253 -4.02 -3.26 20.60
CA ARG A 253 -2.93 -2.58 19.90
C ARG A 253 -3.40 -1.52 18.89
N CYS A 254 -4.61 -1.65 18.36
CA CYS A 254 -5.20 -0.64 17.48
C CYS A 254 -5.63 0.65 18.21
N PHE A 255 -5.74 0.60 19.55
CA PHE A 255 -6.22 1.68 20.40
C PHE A 255 -5.15 2.20 21.37
N GLU A 256 -3.89 1.83 21.16
CA GLU A 256 -2.80 2.20 22.06
C GLU A 256 -2.54 3.71 22.03
N GLU A 257 -2.72 4.36 23.19
CA GLU A 257 -2.52 5.80 23.38
C GLU A 257 -2.02 6.08 24.82
N PRO A 258 -0.86 6.74 24.98
CA PRO A 258 0.09 7.10 23.93
C PRO A 258 0.71 5.87 23.25
N ARG A 259 1.10 6.03 21.99
CA ARG A 259 1.86 4.99 21.29
C ARG A 259 3.26 4.83 21.91
N PRO A 260 3.89 3.65 21.85
CA PRO A 260 5.29 3.51 22.17
C PRO A 260 6.14 4.46 21.33
N GLU A 261 7.12 5.15 21.93
CA GLU A 261 8.05 5.96 21.14
C GLU A 261 8.90 5.11 20.19
N GLU A 262 9.20 3.87 20.60
CA GLU A 262 10.03 2.93 19.86
C GLU A 262 9.40 1.54 19.89
N GLU A 263 9.42 0.91 18.72
CA GLU A 263 8.94 -0.45 18.56
C GLU A 263 10.01 -1.28 17.86
N LEU A 264 10.25 -2.49 18.34
CA LEU A 264 11.16 -3.46 17.73
C LEU A 264 10.46 -4.80 17.65
N TYR A 265 10.44 -5.39 16.46
CA TYR A 265 9.78 -6.67 16.21
C TYR A 265 10.72 -7.67 15.55
N ASP A 266 10.68 -8.91 16.01
CA ASP A 266 11.19 -10.08 15.29
C ASP A 266 10.10 -10.55 14.32
N ILE A 267 10.14 -10.09 13.09
CA ILE A 267 9.08 -10.33 12.09
C ILE A 267 9.04 -11.77 11.56
N VAL A 268 10.04 -12.60 11.91
CA VAL A 268 10.05 -14.02 11.59
C VAL A 268 9.30 -14.81 12.66
N ALA A 269 9.56 -14.51 13.93
CA ALA A 269 8.90 -15.16 15.05
C ALA A 269 7.51 -14.59 15.36
N ASP A 270 7.31 -13.30 15.07
CA ASP A 270 6.09 -12.54 15.31
C ASP A 270 5.65 -11.80 14.02
N PRO A 271 5.09 -12.50 13.03
CA PRO A 271 4.73 -11.91 11.74
C PRO A 271 3.57 -10.91 11.80
N TYR A 272 2.88 -10.82 12.94
CA TYR A 272 1.81 -9.84 13.18
C TYR A 272 2.26 -8.65 14.04
N GLU A 273 3.52 -8.63 14.49
CA GLU A 273 4.12 -7.52 15.23
C GLU A 273 3.32 -7.15 16.48
N LEU A 274 3.01 -8.17 17.31
CA LEU A 274 2.23 -8.02 18.54
C LEU A 274 3.11 -7.89 19.79
N ASN A 275 4.38 -8.30 19.72
CA ASN A 275 5.32 -8.32 20.84
C ASN A 275 6.43 -7.30 20.62
N ASN A 276 6.26 -6.09 21.16
CA ASN A 276 7.29 -5.05 21.10
C ASN A 276 8.48 -5.41 21.99
N LEU A 277 9.65 -5.63 21.40
CA LEU A 277 10.89 -6.00 22.07
C LEU A 277 11.74 -4.80 22.52
N ALA A 278 11.36 -3.57 22.22
CA ALA A 278 12.17 -2.38 22.47
C ALA A 278 12.56 -2.19 23.95
N ALA A 279 11.72 -2.63 24.89
CA ALA A 279 12.00 -2.58 26.33
C ALA A 279 12.71 -3.85 26.87
N THR A 280 12.95 -4.85 26.01
CA THR A 280 13.51 -6.15 26.41
C THR A 280 15.03 -6.07 26.50
N THR A 281 15.61 -6.38 27.67
CA THR A 281 17.05 -6.29 27.89
C THR A 281 17.86 -7.14 26.90
N ALA A 282 17.38 -8.33 26.54
CA ALA A 282 18.05 -9.22 25.60
C ALA A 282 18.06 -8.70 24.14
N ALA A 283 17.22 -7.71 23.80
CA ALA A 283 17.11 -7.15 22.46
C ALA A 283 17.84 -5.78 22.31
N GLN A 284 18.53 -5.29 23.35
CA GLN A 284 19.12 -3.95 23.31
C GLN A 284 20.20 -3.77 22.24
N ASP A 285 21.05 -4.76 22.03
CA ASP A 285 22.09 -4.70 20.97
C ASP A 285 21.45 -4.60 19.58
N ILE A 286 20.33 -5.34 19.36
CA ILE A 286 19.55 -5.30 18.10
C ILE A 286 18.90 -3.94 17.97
N LEU A 287 18.27 -3.43 19.02
CA LEU A 287 17.63 -2.12 19.04
C LEU A 287 18.62 -1.01 18.68
N ASP A 288 19.83 -1.04 19.27
CA ASP A 288 20.87 -0.06 18.99
C ASP A 288 21.40 -0.15 17.55
N ASP A 289 21.47 -1.36 16.95
CA ASP A 289 21.79 -1.52 15.54
C ASP A 289 20.70 -0.90 14.66
N MET A 290 19.45 -1.21 14.94
CA MET A 290 18.31 -0.71 14.15
C MET A 290 18.14 0.82 14.27
N ARG A 291 18.40 1.39 15.44
CA ARG A 291 18.46 2.86 15.64
C ARG A 291 19.55 3.51 14.78
N ARG A 292 20.75 2.91 14.71
CA ARG A 292 21.84 3.40 13.86
C ARG A 292 21.48 3.33 12.38
N ARG A 293 20.83 2.23 11.95
CA ARG A 293 20.36 2.05 10.57
C ARG A 293 19.33 3.12 10.19
N LEU A 294 18.33 3.34 11.04
CA LEU A 294 17.32 4.38 10.79
C LEU A 294 17.95 5.76 10.72
N LYS A 295 18.83 6.08 11.67
CA LYS A 295 19.53 7.37 11.68
C LYS A 295 20.34 7.58 10.40
N ALA A 296 21.08 6.58 9.95
CA ALA A 296 21.89 6.66 8.74
C ALA A 296 21.05 6.95 7.48
N VAL A 297 19.87 6.33 7.34
CA VAL A 297 18.96 6.62 6.22
C VAL A 297 18.44 8.04 6.31
N ARG A 298 17.95 8.48 7.46
CA ARG A 298 17.44 9.83 7.67
C ARG A 298 18.48 10.91 7.40
N ASP A 299 19.71 10.70 7.85
CA ASP A 299 20.82 11.62 7.59
C ASP A 299 21.12 11.70 6.07
N LYS A 300 21.10 10.55 5.38
CA LYS A 300 21.35 10.46 3.94
C LYS A 300 20.27 11.15 3.10
N THR A 301 19.00 10.96 3.49
CA THR A 301 17.84 11.50 2.77
C THR A 301 17.45 12.90 3.22
N ASN A 302 18.18 13.49 4.17
CA ASN A 302 17.86 14.77 4.80
C ASN A 302 16.42 14.80 5.36
N ASP A 303 15.98 13.66 5.93
CA ASP A 303 14.67 13.52 6.57
C ASP A 303 14.70 14.13 7.97
N PHE A 304 14.06 15.25 8.15
CA PHE A 304 14.01 16.01 9.40
C PHE A 304 12.58 16.14 9.94
N LEU A 305 12.46 16.14 11.26
CA LEU A 305 11.18 16.37 11.91
C LEU A 305 10.73 17.82 11.68
N PRO A 306 9.53 18.07 11.12
CA PRO A 306 9.00 19.40 10.93
C PRO A 306 8.88 20.18 12.23
N ALA A 307 9.14 21.49 12.21
CA ALA A 307 9.04 22.36 13.40
C ALA A 307 7.59 22.54 13.87
N ASN A 308 6.63 22.43 12.96
CA ASN A 308 5.20 22.55 13.25
C ASN A 308 4.44 21.36 12.69
N ARG A 309 3.43 20.91 13.42
CA ARG A 309 2.49 19.92 12.96
C ARG A 309 1.48 20.53 11.99
N MET A 310 1.01 19.72 11.05
CA MET A 310 -0.07 20.09 10.15
C MET A 310 -1.42 19.78 10.80
N PRO A 311 -2.47 20.55 10.50
CA PRO A 311 -3.80 20.18 10.94
C PRO A 311 -4.32 18.97 10.15
N ASP A 312 -5.06 18.10 10.83
CA ASP A 312 -5.70 16.93 10.21
C ASP A 312 -6.72 17.32 9.14
N ASP A 313 -6.76 16.60 8.04
CA ASP A 313 -7.75 16.76 6.96
C ASP A 313 -9.14 16.25 7.38
N PHE A 314 -9.19 15.31 8.35
CA PHE A 314 -10.41 14.70 8.83
C PHE A 314 -10.43 14.68 10.36
N PHE A 315 -11.61 14.56 10.96
CA PHE A 315 -11.76 14.31 12.39
C PHE A 315 -11.38 12.86 12.70
N ARG A 316 -10.44 12.64 13.64
CA ARG A 316 -9.93 11.31 14.03
C ARG A 316 -11.02 10.40 14.60
N GLU A 317 -12.03 10.98 15.22
CA GLU A 317 -13.13 10.25 15.84
C GLU A 317 -14.14 9.73 14.81
N THR A 318 -14.32 10.46 13.70
CA THR A 318 -15.46 10.22 12.79
C THR A 318 -15.06 9.97 11.35
N GLY A 319 -13.82 10.33 10.95
CA GLY A 319 -13.39 10.28 9.55
C GLY A 319 -14.13 11.26 8.63
N TYR A 320 -14.88 12.24 9.16
CA TYR A 320 -15.48 13.30 8.34
C TYR A 320 -14.50 14.45 8.11
N PRO A 321 -14.59 15.15 6.96
CA PRO A 321 -13.68 16.23 6.62
C PRO A 321 -13.68 17.36 7.64
N THR A 322 -12.49 17.89 7.96
CA THR A 322 -12.34 19.15 8.68
C THR A 322 -12.32 20.33 7.70
N LYS A 323 -12.35 21.55 8.23
CA LYS A 323 -12.17 22.78 7.44
C LYS A 323 -10.76 22.93 6.85
N TYR A 324 -9.79 22.14 7.29
CA TYR A 324 -8.41 22.20 6.85
C TYR A 324 -8.10 21.27 5.67
N ARG A 325 -9.07 20.43 5.29
CA ARG A 325 -8.91 19.55 4.12
C ARG A 325 -8.70 20.37 2.86
N ILE A 326 -7.44 20.55 2.51
CA ILE A 326 -7.02 21.24 1.28
C ILE A 326 -6.71 20.16 0.24
N ARG A 327 -7.73 19.56 -0.38
CA ARG A 327 -7.51 18.99 -1.70
C ARG A 327 -7.72 20.13 -2.69
N PRO A 328 -6.73 20.50 -3.54
CA PRO A 328 -6.96 21.47 -4.57
C PRO A 328 -8.09 20.95 -5.47
N ARG A 329 -9.23 21.60 -5.43
CA ARG A 329 -10.30 21.35 -6.40
C ARG A 329 -9.85 22.05 -7.70
N PRO A 330 -9.98 21.38 -8.86
CA PRO A 330 -9.69 22.06 -10.11
C PRO A 330 -10.62 23.28 -10.24
N SER A 331 -10.07 24.39 -10.62
CA SER A 331 -10.87 25.56 -11.01
C SER A 331 -11.76 25.20 -12.22
N LYS A 332 -12.83 25.93 -12.41
CA LYS A 332 -13.71 25.75 -13.58
C LYS A 332 -12.94 25.76 -14.91
N ALA A 333 -11.89 26.59 -15.01
CA ALA A 333 -11.04 26.67 -16.20
C ALA A 333 -10.20 25.39 -16.39
N GLU A 334 -9.60 24.87 -15.33
CA GLU A 334 -8.84 23.60 -15.38
C GLU A 334 -9.73 22.41 -15.67
N TYR A 335 -10.95 22.40 -15.14
CA TYR A 335 -11.95 21.38 -15.48
C TYR A 335 -12.29 21.42 -16.97
N GLN A 336 -12.60 22.60 -17.53
CA GLN A 336 -12.93 22.75 -18.95
C GLN A 336 -11.75 22.40 -19.86
N GLU A 337 -10.50 22.68 -19.42
CA GLU A 337 -9.32 22.28 -20.18
C GLU A 337 -9.10 20.77 -20.15
N ALA A 338 -9.29 20.13 -19.00
CA ALA A 338 -9.23 18.68 -18.89
C ALA A 338 -10.29 17.99 -19.77
N GLU A 339 -11.52 18.53 -19.78
CA GLU A 339 -12.62 18.04 -20.62
C GLU A 339 -12.28 18.16 -22.12
N ARG A 340 -11.69 19.29 -22.56
CA ARG A 340 -11.20 19.47 -23.94
C ARG A 340 -10.10 18.49 -24.32
N GLN A 341 -9.30 18.05 -23.38
CA GLN A 341 -8.24 17.04 -23.56
C GLN A 341 -8.79 15.60 -23.46
N GLY A 342 -10.10 15.42 -23.30
CA GLY A 342 -10.72 14.12 -23.13
C GLY A 342 -10.43 13.47 -21.76
N ILE A 343 -9.97 14.27 -20.79
CA ILE A 343 -9.76 13.85 -19.41
C ILE A 343 -11.07 14.06 -18.65
N VAL A 344 -11.69 12.98 -18.18
CA VAL A 344 -12.90 13.08 -17.38
C VAL A 344 -12.50 13.35 -15.93
N LEU A 345 -12.71 14.57 -15.45
CA LEU A 345 -12.61 14.92 -14.05
C LEU A 345 -14.00 14.77 -13.40
N MET A 346 -14.09 13.97 -12.36
CA MET A 346 -15.36 13.74 -11.68
C MET A 346 -15.54 14.69 -10.50
N ASN A 347 -16.79 15.09 -10.35
CA ASN A 347 -17.39 15.99 -9.38
C ASN A 347 -17.05 17.48 -9.56
N PRO A 348 -17.93 18.22 -10.31
CA PRO A 348 -17.76 19.64 -10.57
C PRO A 348 -18.29 20.54 -9.45
N ASP A 349 -18.14 20.15 -8.18
CA ASP A 349 -18.37 21.10 -7.09
C ASP A 349 -17.27 22.17 -7.15
N PHE A 350 -17.54 23.20 -7.95
CA PHE A 350 -16.71 24.40 -7.98
C PHE A 350 -17.01 25.25 -6.75
N GLU A 351 -16.00 25.79 -6.10
CA GLU A 351 -16.23 26.93 -5.21
C GLU A 351 -16.68 28.11 -6.08
N GLU A 352 -17.83 28.71 -5.75
CA GLU A 352 -18.31 29.94 -6.35
C GLU A 352 -17.46 31.14 -5.91
#